data_3b7b0829d6de837dc3c7827be9be0d12
#
_entry.id   3b7b0829d6de837dc3c7827be9be0d12
#
_cell.length_a   1.000
_cell.length_b   1.000
_cell.length_c   1.000
_cell.angle_alpha   90.00
_cell.angle_beta   90.00
_cell.angle_gamma   90.00
#
_symmetry.space_group_name_H-M   'P 1'
#
loop_
_entity.id
_entity.type
_entity.pdbx_description
1 polymer ?
#
loop_
_entity_poly.entity_id
_entity_poly.type
_entity_poly.pdbx_seq_one_letter_code
_entity_poly.pdbx_strand_id
1 'polypeptide(L)'
;MNNSQKIREGLTFDDVLLVPAYSEVLPREVNTTTKFSRNIELRAPIVSAAMDTVTESELAIAIAQEGGIGVLHKNMSVEAQAAEVRKVKRSESGMIQDPVTITAGKKVSDALALMKEHSIGGIPVVGSKSELVGIVTNRDLRFEKNLQRPLIEVMTSEGIVTTMDGSDLEKAEEILQKHKIEKLPVVDVENKLIGLITFKDIVKSRIRPNACKDDFGRLRVAAAVGVTADTFDRMDALVAAGVDALIIDTAHGHSAGVIRVLKEAKKRYKGKPVDLVVGNIATASAARALHEAGADAVKVGIGPGSICTTRIIAGVGVPQLSAIMDVAEALEGTGVPVIGDGGIRFSGDVVKALAAGASSVMAGSLFAGVDESPGEQIIYEGRRFKSYRGMGSIEAMQKGSK
;
A
#
# COMPACT_ATOMS: atom_id res chain seq x y z
N MET A 1 17.12 44.01 -16.01
CA MET A 1 16.90 42.57 -15.97
C MET A 1 18.00 41.89 -16.76
N ASN A 2 18.98 41.28 -16.10
CA ASN A 2 20.11 40.62 -16.76
C ASN A 2 19.62 39.28 -17.36
N ASN A 3 19.47 39.26 -18.68
CA ASN A 3 18.87 38.19 -19.46
C ASN A 3 19.92 37.15 -19.88
N SER A 4 20.63 36.54 -18.90
CA SER A 4 21.58 35.45 -19.15
C SER A 4 21.22 34.16 -18.46
N GLN A 5 19.90 33.87 -18.31
CA GLN A 5 19.52 32.49 -18.02
C GLN A 5 19.74 31.66 -19.31
N LYS A 6 20.91 31.03 -19.37
CA LYS A 6 21.20 30.04 -20.42
C LYS A 6 20.10 28.95 -20.34
N ILE A 7 19.52 28.64 -21.49
CA ILE A 7 18.66 27.46 -21.63
C ILE A 7 19.50 26.27 -21.20
N ARG A 8 19.05 25.52 -20.19
CA ARG A 8 19.72 24.33 -19.70
C ARG A 8 19.31 23.12 -20.54
N GLU A 9 20.26 22.30 -20.94
CA GLU A 9 19.97 20.99 -21.50
C GLU A 9 19.29 20.11 -20.46
N GLY A 10 18.30 19.33 -20.89
CA GLY A 10 17.59 18.37 -20.06
C GLY A 10 17.40 17.06 -20.80
N LEU A 11 17.62 15.95 -20.10
CA LEU A 11 17.59 14.59 -20.64
C LEU A 11 16.34 13.85 -20.20
N THR A 12 15.77 13.08 -21.14
CA THR A 12 14.73 12.07 -20.87
C THR A 12 15.33 10.65 -20.90
N PHE A 13 14.53 9.64 -20.63
CA PHE A 13 15.01 8.25 -20.70
C PHE A 13 15.42 7.83 -22.12
N ASP A 14 14.85 8.46 -23.17
CA ASP A 14 15.16 8.14 -24.55
C ASP A 14 16.51 8.69 -25.02
N ASP A 15 17.02 9.72 -24.33
CA ASP A 15 18.24 10.42 -24.73
C ASP A 15 19.53 9.70 -24.33
N VAL A 16 19.43 8.68 -23.44
CA VAL A 16 20.59 8.04 -22.82
C VAL A 16 20.50 6.52 -22.81
N LEU A 17 21.66 5.87 -22.75
CA LEU A 17 21.82 4.45 -22.45
C LEU A 17 22.83 4.28 -21.32
N LEU A 18 22.69 3.22 -20.54
CA LEU A 18 23.69 2.84 -19.54
C LEU A 18 24.84 2.12 -20.24
N VAL A 19 26.05 2.54 -19.90
CA VAL A 19 27.26 1.88 -20.40
C VAL A 19 27.49 0.60 -19.59
N PRO A 20 27.64 -0.58 -20.25
CA PRO A 20 27.97 -1.82 -19.55
C PRO A 20 29.24 -1.69 -18.75
N ALA A 21 29.26 -2.17 -17.53
CA ALA A 21 30.42 -2.22 -16.66
C ALA A 21 30.78 -3.65 -16.28
N TYR A 22 32.00 -3.87 -15.79
CA TYR A 22 32.40 -5.15 -15.25
C TYR A 22 31.48 -5.55 -14.08
N SER A 23 31.04 -6.82 -14.06
CA SER A 23 30.17 -7.35 -13.03
C SER A 23 30.58 -8.78 -12.65
N GLU A 24 30.56 -9.05 -11.34
CA GLU A 24 30.71 -10.42 -10.78
C GLU A 24 29.38 -10.98 -10.30
N VAL A 25 28.28 -10.17 -10.42
CA VAL A 25 26.93 -10.54 -9.95
C VAL A 25 26.16 -11.19 -11.08
N LEU A 26 25.68 -12.41 -10.86
CA LEU A 26 24.77 -13.09 -11.80
C LEU A 26 23.33 -12.53 -11.66
N PRO A 27 22.52 -12.55 -12.75
CA PRO A 27 21.14 -12.02 -12.71
C PRO A 27 20.28 -12.57 -11.55
N ARG A 28 20.44 -13.84 -11.17
CA ARG A 28 19.72 -14.49 -10.06
C ARG A 28 20.18 -14.02 -8.66
N GLU A 29 21.31 -13.34 -8.57
CA GLU A 29 21.94 -12.87 -7.32
C GLU A 29 21.70 -11.38 -7.10
N VAL A 30 21.01 -10.72 -8.05
CA VAL A 30 20.70 -9.30 -7.95
C VAL A 30 19.72 -9.06 -6.81
N ASN A 31 20.09 -8.17 -5.89
CA ASN A 31 19.20 -7.67 -4.85
C ASN A 31 18.49 -6.40 -5.32
N THR A 32 17.17 -6.47 -5.47
CA THR A 32 16.32 -5.35 -5.89
C THR A 32 15.69 -4.59 -4.71
N THR A 33 16.08 -4.94 -3.48
CA THR A 33 15.58 -4.29 -2.27
C THR A 33 15.93 -2.80 -2.28
N THR A 34 14.93 -1.98 -2.00
CA THR A 34 15.05 -0.53 -2.02
C THR A 34 14.07 0.12 -1.04
N LYS A 35 14.03 1.45 -1.02
CA LYS A 35 13.10 2.20 -0.17
C LYS A 35 12.03 2.93 -0.99
N PHE A 36 10.78 2.84 -0.51
CA PHE A 36 9.69 3.69 -0.94
C PHE A 36 9.69 5.01 -0.16
N SER A 37 9.90 4.93 1.14
CA SER A 37 9.99 6.06 2.06
C SER A 37 10.99 5.73 3.19
N ARG A 38 11.22 6.64 4.14
CA ARG A 38 12.19 6.43 5.21
C ARG A 38 12.03 5.09 5.93
N ASN A 39 10.78 4.69 6.20
CA ASN A 39 10.47 3.53 7.02
C ASN A 39 9.87 2.36 6.23
N ILE A 40 9.61 2.53 4.92
CA ILE A 40 9.03 1.49 4.08
C ILE A 40 10.07 0.99 3.08
N GLU A 41 10.43 -0.29 3.23
CA GLU A 41 11.28 -1.02 2.31
C GLU A 41 10.45 -1.78 1.28
N LEU A 42 10.91 -1.81 0.05
CA LEU A 42 10.37 -2.61 -1.05
C LEU A 42 11.34 -3.71 -1.44
N ARG A 43 10.83 -4.84 -1.91
CA ARG A 43 11.62 -5.91 -2.53
C ARG A 43 11.76 -5.74 -4.04
N ALA A 44 10.86 -4.98 -4.64
CA ALA A 44 10.92 -4.56 -6.03
C ALA A 44 10.73 -3.03 -6.11
N PRO A 45 11.53 -2.28 -6.91
CA PRO A 45 11.49 -0.82 -6.94
C PRO A 45 10.29 -0.26 -7.71
N ILE A 46 9.13 -0.88 -7.57
CA ILE A 46 7.93 -0.63 -8.40
C ILE A 46 6.78 -0.12 -7.54
N VAL A 47 6.17 0.97 -8.01
CA VAL A 47 5.00 1.61 -7.39
C VAL A 47 3.91 1.78 -8.43
N SER A 48 2.66 1.41 -8.15
CA SER A 48 1.55 1.72 -9.06
C SER A 48 0.94 3.09 -8.77
N ALA A 49 0.60 3.82 -9.84
CA ALA A 49 0.19 5.22 -9.76
C ALA A 49 -1.23 5.40 -9.18
N ALA A 50 -1.41 6.50 -8.44
CA ALA A 50 -2.67 6.89 -7.81
C ALA A 50 -3.69 7.44 -8.81
N MET A 51 -4.15 6.60 -9.73
CA MET A 51 -5.06 6.97 -10.81
C MET A 51 -6.30 6.08 -10.81
N ASP A 52 -7.47 6.66 -11.07
CA ASP A 52 -8.77 5.97 -11.03
C ASP A 52 -8.98 4.94 -12.15
N THR A 53 -8.02 4.82 -13.06
CA THR A 53 -7.94 3.79 -14.08
C THR A 53 -6.71 2.87 -13.90
N VAL A 54 -6.04 2.95 -12.75
CA VAL A 54 -4.81 2.17 -12.49
C VAL A 54 -4.90 1.43 -11.15
N THR A 55 -5.04 2.12 -10.02
CA THR A 55 -4.84 1.49 -8.71
C THR A 55 -6.05 1.60 -7.80
N GLU A 56 -6.74 0.49 -7.63
CA GLU A 56 -7.63 0.18 -6.51
C GLU A 56 -7.07 -1.02 -5.73
N SER A 57 -7.85 -1.59 -4.81
CA SER A 57 -7.35 -2.66 -3.92
C SER A 57 -6.79 -3.87 -4.65
N GLU A 58 -7.37 -4.31 -5.77
CA GLU A 58 -6.91 -5.49 -6.49
C GLU A 58 -5.49 -5.33 -7.02
N LEU A 59 -5.19 -4.23 -7.73
CA LEU A 59 -3.83 -3.96 -8.19
C LEU A 59 -2.89 -3.66 -7.02
N ALA A 60 -3.35 -2.93 -5.99
CA ALA A 60 -2.51 -2.66 -4.83
C ALA A 60 -2.08 -3.96 -4.12
N ILE A 61 -2.97 -4.96 -4.04
CA ILE A 61 -2.66 -6.29 -3.52
C ILE A 61 -1.62 -6.98 -4.41
N ALA A 62 -1.85 -7.05 -5.73
CA ALA A 62 -0.95 -7.72 -6.66
C ALA A 62 0.46 -7.13 -6.63
N ILE A 63 0.59 -5.80 -6.67
CA ILE A 63 1.88 -5.10 -6.60
C ILE A 63 2.59 -5.37 -5.27
N ALA A 64 1.86 -5.31 -4.14
CA ALA A 64 2.47 -5.58 -2.83
C ALA A 64 2.91 -7.04 -2.69
N GLN A 65 2.19 -7.99 -3.26
CA GLN A 65 2.56 -9.41 -3.32
C GLN A 65 3.84 -9.67 -4.09
N GLU A 66 4.13 -8.86 -5.12
CA GLU A 66 5.36 -8.94 -5.91
C GLU A 66 6.50 -8.06 -5.34
N GLY A 67 6.30 -7.48 -4.15
CA GLY A 67 7.33 -6.74 -3.43
C GLY A 67 7.38 -5.23 -3.67
N GLY A 68 6.46 -4.70 -4.47
CA GLY A 68 6.25 -3.26 -4.65
C GLY A 68 5.23 -2.68 -3.68
N ILE A 69 4.64 -1.53 -4.01
CA ILE A 69 3.54 -0.91 -3.26
C ILE A 69 2.55 -0.23 -4.19
N GLY A 70 1.25 -0.44 -3.94
CA GLY A 70 0.18 0.24 -4.66
C GLY A 70 -0.24 1.54 -3.97
N VAL A 71 -0.58 2.56 -4.78
CA VAL A 71 -1.09 3.83 -4.28
C VAL A 71 -2.55 4.00 -4.67
N LEU A 72 -3.45 3.91 -3.70
CA LEU A 72 -4.89 4.09 -3.91
C LEU A 72 -5.21 5.54 -4.28
N HIS A 73 -5.99 5.73 -5.34
CA HIS A 73 -6.37 7.06 -5.81
C HIS A 73 -7.41 7.72 -4.90
N LYS A 74 -7.48 9.06 -4.95
CA LYS A 74 -8.40 9.89 -4.15
C LYS A 74 -9.74 10.21 -4.85
N ASN A 75 -9.95 9.72 -6.08
CA ASN A 75 -11.15 10.01 -6.87
C ASN A 75 -12.35 9.15 -6.44
N MET A 76 -12.62 9.14 -5.14
CA MET A 76 -13.71 8.43 -4.47
C MET A 76 -13.99 9.09 -3.12
N SER A 77 -15.09 8.71 -2.45
CA SER A 77 -15.39 9.23 -1.11
C SER A 77 -14.31 8.83 -0.09
N VAL A 78 -14.26 9.52 1.04
CA VAL A 78 -13.33 9.23 2.13
C VAL A 78 -13.53 7.80 2.64
N GLU A 79 -14.80 7.40 2.82
CA GLU A 79 -15.20 6.09 3.32
C GLU A 79 -14.83 4.97 2.34
N ALA A 80 -15.01 5.21 1.03
CA ALA A 80 -14.67 4.26 -0.02
C ALA A 80 -13.15 4.04 -0.07
N GLN A 81 -12.34 5.11 -0.04
CA GLN A 81 -10.88 4.98 -0.04
C GLN A 81 -10.37 4.26 1.20
N ALA A 82 -10.92 4.56 2.38
CA ALA A 82 -10.60 3.83 3.61
C ALA A 82 -11.02 2.34 3.55
N ALA A 83 -12.14 2.03 2.85
CA ALA A 83 -12.55 0.66 2.62
C ALA A 83 -11.57 -0.09 1.70
N GLU A 84 -11.05 0.57 0.65
CA GLU A 84 -10.01 0.00 -0.21
C GLU A 84 -8.71 -0.30 0.58
N VAL A 85 -8.26 0.61 1.46
CA VAL A 85 -7.14 0.34 2.38
C VAL A 85 -7.41 -0.92 3.21
N ARG A 86 -8.59 -1.02 3.84
CA ARG A 86 -8.95 -2.19 4.65
C ARG A 86 -8.97 -3.49 3.84
N LYS A 87 -9.40 -3.47 2.57
CA LYS A 87 -9.35 -4.64 1.68
C LYS A 87 -7.92 -5.12 1.48
N VAL A 88 -6.97 -4.21 1.18
CA VAL A 88 -5.55 -4.56 1.04
C VAL A 88 -4.99 -5.14 2.34
N LYS A 89 -5.22 -4.47 3.48
CA LYS A 89 -4.72 -4.92 4.79
C LYS A 89 -5.29 -6.28 5.23
N ARG A 90 -6.48 -6.66 4.76
CA ARG A 90 -7.12 -7.94 5.06
C ARG A 90 -6.81 -9.06 4.07
N SER A 91 -6.27 -8.74 2.89
CA SER A 91 -6.01 -9.73 1.83
C SER A 91 -4.95 -10.75 2.21
N GLU A 92 -3.93 -10.29 2.91
CA GLU A 92 -2.92 -11.12 3.57
C GLU A 92 -2.62 -10.54 4.94
N SER A 93 -2.59 -11.40 5.94
CA SER A 93 -2.25 -11.04 7.31
C SER A 93 -1.49 -12.18 7.94
N GLY A 94 -0.37 -11.91 8.57
CA GLY A 94 0.28 -12.90 9.43
C GLY A 94 -0.54 -13.14 10.70
N MET A 95 -1.16 -12.05 11.23
CA MET A 95 -2.09 -12.09 12.33
C MET A 95 -3.29 -11.18 12.01
N ILE A 96 -4.48 -11.71 12.13
CA ILE A 96 -5.74 -10.94 12.04
C ILE A 96 -5.88 -10.17 13.36
N GLN A 97 -5.71 -8.85 13.34
CA GLN A 97 -5.72 -7.99 14.54
C GLN A 97 -7.11 -7.73 15.15
N ASP A 98 -8.15 -7.84 14.37
CA ASP A 98 -9.54 -7.67 14.82
C ASP A 98 -10.36 -8.83 14.28
N PRO A 99 -10.18 -10.04 14.85
CA PRO A 99 -10.88 -11.21 14.36
C PRO A 99 -12.38 -11.12 14.65
N VAL A 100 -13.17 -11.68 13.74
CA VAL A 100 -14.60 -11.86 14.00
C VAL A 100 -14.75 -12.71 15.26
N THR A 101 -15.48 -12.22 16.23
CA THR A 101 -15.72 -12.88 17.52
C THR A 101 -17.20 -13.12 17.74
N ILE A 102 -17.52 -14.05 18.64
CA ILE A 102 -18.89 -14.34 19.10
C ILE A 102 -18.90 -14.51 20.63
N THR A 103 -20.00 -14.21 21.27
CA THR A 103 -20.13 -14.41 22.72
C THR A 103 -20.67 -15.80 23.04
N ALA A 104 -20.26 -16.39 24.18
CA ALA A 104 -20.61 -17.75 24.58
C ALA A 104 -22.14 -17.98 24.75
N GLY A 105 -22.93 -16.92 25.02
CA GLY A 105 -24.38 -17.02 25.14
C GLY A 105 -25.16 -17.11 23.82
N LYS A 106 -24.49 -17.03 22.68
CA LYS A 106 -25.07 -17.18 21.36
C LYS A 106 -25.30 -18.64 21.00
N LYS A 107 -26.04 -18.90 19.91
CA LYS A 107 -26.42 -20.24 19.45
C LYS A 107 -25.52 -20.70 18.30
N VAL A 108 -25.55 -21.99 18.02
CA VAL A 108 -24.90 -22.63 16.87
C VAL A 108 -25.29 -21.95 15.55
N SER A 109 -26.60 -21.61 15.39
CA SER A 109 -27.11 -20.88 14.21
C SER A 109 -26.39 -19.54 13.98
N ASP A 110 -26.11 -18.81 15.07
CA ASP A 110 -25.46 -17.49 14.98
C ASP A 110 -23.99 -17.62 14.54
N ALA A 111 -23.29 -18.64 15.06
CA ALA A 111 -21.92 -18.92 14.64
C ALA A 111 -21.85 -19.34 13.17
N LEU A 112 -22.74 -20.19 12.70
CA LEU A 112 -22.80 -20.62 11.30
C LEU A 112 -23.13 -19.45 10.36
N ALA A 113 -24.03 -18.53 10.78
CA ALA A 113 -24.35 -17.33 10.02
C ALA A 113 -23.11 -16.44 9.85
N LEU A 114 -22.40 -16.15 10.96
CA LEU A 114 -21.15 -15.37 10.93
C LEU A 114 -20.05 -16.03 10.09
N MET A 115 -19.87 -17.36 10.22
CA MET A 115 -18.90 -18.10 9.42
C MET A 115 -19.20 -17.99 7.93
N LYS A 116 -20.47 -18.06 7.53
CA LYS A 116 -20.91 -17.92 6.15
C LYS A 116 -20.73 -16.49 5.65
N GLU A 117 -21.18 -15.49 6.42
CA GLU A 117 -21.09 -14.07 6.08
C GLU A 117 -19.64 -13.64 5.82
N HIS A 118 -18.73 -14.06 6.72
CA HIS A 118 -17.32 -13.68 6.64
C HIS A 118 -16.43 -14.69 5.90
N SER A 119 -16.99 -15.80 5.38
CA SER A 119 -16.26 -16.88 4.69
C SER A 119 -15.11 -17.46 5.53
N ILE A 120 -15.34 -17.65 6.85
CA ILE A 120 -14.35 -18.13 7.82
C ILE A 120 -14.72 -19.50 8.39
N GLY A 121 -13.73 -20.32 8.72
CA GLY A 121 -13.92 -21.68 9.24
C GLY A 121 -13.77 -21.81 10.75
N GLY A 122 -13.84 -20.72 11.51
CA GLY A 122 -13.82 -20.73 12.98
C GLY A 122 -13.71 -19.35 13.57
N ILE A 123 -14.27 -19.20 14.75
CA ILE A 123 -14.49 -17.92 15.43
C ILE A 123 -14.00 -18.05 16.88
N PRO A 124 -13.13 -17.17 17.38
CA PRO A 124 -12.86 -17.04 18.82
C PRO A 124 -14.14 -16.64 19.57
N VAL A 125 -14.38 -17.29 20.70
CA VAL A 125 -15.50 -16.98 21.59
C VAL A 125 -14.98 -16.15 22.72
N VAL A 126 -15.60 -14.98 22.95
CA VAL A 126 -15.18 -14.02 23.98
C VAL A 126 -16.26 -13.80 25.03
N GLY A 127 -15.83 -13.44 26.21
CA GLY A 127 -16.70 -13.01 27.29
C GLY A 127 -17.00 -11.50 27.23
N SER A 128 -17.60 -10.97 28.30
CA SER A 128 -18.10 -9.59 28.36
C SER A 128 -17.01 -8.52 28.35
N LYS A 129 -15.78 -8.88 28.71
CA LYS A 129 -14.61 -7.98 28.77
C LYS A 129 -13.62 -8.26 27.63
N SER A 130 -14.07 -8.95 26.56
CA SER A 130 -13.24 -9.42 25.44
C SER A 130 -12.17 -10.46 25.81
N GLU A 131 -12.26 -11.07 27.00
CA GLU A 131 -11.43 -12.21 27.39
C GLU A 131 -11.75 -13.44 26.53
N LEU A 132 -10.74 -14.17 26.13
CA LEU A 132 -10.90 -15.40 25.36
C LEU A 132 -11.46 -16.51 26.27
N VAL A 133 -12.65 -17.03 25.96
CA VAL A 133 -13.33 -18.10 26.72
C VAL A 133 -13.49 -19.39 25.94
N GLY A 134 -13.28 -19.36 24.62
CA GLY A 134 -13.42 -20.54 23.78
C GLY A 134 -13.03 -20.26 22.34
N ILE A 135 -13.09 -21.31 21.54
CA ILE A 135 -13.04 -21.23 20.09
C ILE A 135 -14.06 -22.21 19.49
N VAL A 136 -14.77 -21.80 18.45
CA VAL A 136 -15.67 -22.67 17.69
C VAL A 136 -15.20 -22.74 16.25
N THR A 137 -15.13 -23.95 15.69
CA THR A 137 -14.64 -24.20 14.34
C THR A 137 -15.62 -25.05 13.54
N ASN A 138 -15.44 -25.13 12.22
CA ASN A 138 -16.19 -26.03 11.37
C ASN A 138 -16.11 -27.49 11.84
N ARG A 139 -15.03 -27.89 12.52
CA ARG A 139 -14.87 -29.24 13.07
C ARG A 139 -15.88 -29.50 14.17
N ASP A 140 -16.06 -28.52 15.07
CA ASP A 140 -16.99 -28.61 16.21
C ASP A 140 -18.45 -28.64 15.74
N LEU A 141 -18.76 -27.91 14.66
CA LEU A 141 -20.14 -27.75 14.15
C LEU A 141 -20.53 -28.75 13.04
N ARG A 142 -19.57 -29.52 12.50
CA ARG A 142 -19.79 -30.37 11.31
C ARG A 142 -20.94 -31.34 11.44
N PHE A 143 -21.14 -31.90 12.61
CA PHE A 143 -22.15 -32.91 12.87
C PHE A 143 -23.26 -32.44 13.83
N GLU A 144 -23.22 -31.15 14.23
CA GLU A 144 -24.25 -30.58 15.11
C GLU A 144 -25.56 -30.34 14.33
N LYS A 145 -26.63 -31.00 14.76
CA LYS A 145 -27.95 -30.92 14.13
C LYS A 145 -28.88 -29.91 14.84
N ASN A 146 -28.62 -29.66 16.14
CA ASN A 146 -29.44 -28.73 16.91
C ASN A 146 -28.88 -27.29 16.79
N LEU A 147 -29.37 -26.55 15.81
CA LEU A 147 -28.95 -25.17 15.57
C LEU A 147 -29.32 -24.19 16.70
N GLN A 148 -30.24 -24.59 17.61
CA GLN A 148 -30.64 -23.77 18.78
C GLN A 148 -29.79 -24.04 20.03
N ARG A 149 -28.86 -25.00 19.94
CA ARG A 149 -27.97 -25.35 21.05
C ARG A 149 -27.06 -24.17 21.43
N PRO A 150 -26.92 -23.89 22.73
CA PRO A 150 -25.99 -22.84 23.19
C PRO A 150 -24.55 -23.14 22.76
N LEU A 151 -23.82 -22.09 22.34
CA LEU A 151 -22.47 -22.23 21.80
C LEU A 151 -21.47 -22.76 22.83
N ILE A 152 -21.68 -22.41 24.09
CA ILE A 152 -20.86 -22.87 25.22
C ILE A 152 -20.81 -24.40 25.38
N GLU A 153 -21.82 -25.12 24.89
CA GLU A 153 -21.89 -26.57 24.99
C GLU A 153 -21.16 -27.31 23.84
N VAL A 154 -20.81 -26.59 22.78
CA VAL A 154 -20.19 -27.16 21.57
C VAL A 154 -18.83 -26.60 21.26
N MET A 155 -18.48 -25.43 21.82
CA MET A 155 -17.17 -24.81 21.63
C MET A 155 -16.07 -25.56 22.39
N THR A 156 -14.85 -25.45 21.92
CA THR A 156 -13.66 -25.83 22.69
C THR A 156 -13.38 -24.74 23.72
N SER A 157 -13.50 -25.06 25.03
CA SER A 157 -13.27 -24.14 26.15
C SER A 157 -12.09 -24.57 27.04
N GLU A 158 -11.74 -25.86 27.05
CA GLU A 158 -10.63 -26.39 27.84
C GLU A 158 -9.40 -26.62 26.94
N GLY A 159 -8.21 -26.34 27.49
CA GLY A 159 -6.97 -26.58 26.76
C GLY A 159 -6.76 -25.70 25.52
N ILE A 160 -7.36 -24.51 25.49
CA ILE A 160 -7.18 -23.57 24.38
C ILE A 160 -5.69 -23.19 24.29
N VAL A 161 -5.09 -23.46 23.14
CA VAL A 161 -3.71 -23.08 22.86
C VAL A 161 -3.71 -21.63 22.37
N THR A 162 -2.92 -20.79 23.03
CA THR A 162 -2.78 -19.35 22.70
C THR A 162 -1.32 -18.94 22.61
N THR A 163 -1.05 -17.78 22.05
CA THR A 163 0.27 -17.11 22.12
C THR A 163 0.08 -15.64 22.54
N MET A 164 1.14 -15.04 23.09
CA MET A 164 1.19 -13.61 23.36
C MET A 164 1.94 -12.83 22.28
N ASP A 165 2.67 -13.54 21.43
CA ASP A 165 3.43 -12.96 20.33
C ASP A 165 2.76 -13.27 18.99
N GLY A 166 2.19 -12.24 18.38
CA GLY A 166 1.53 -12.33 17.08
C GLY A 166 2.46 -12.02 15.90
N SER A 167 3.71 -11.63 16.15
CA SER A 167 4.68 -11.24 15.11
C SER A 167 5.56 -12.41 14.66
N ASP A 168 5.82 -13.38 15.52
CA ASP A 168 6.66 -14.56 15.25
C ASP A 168 5.83 -15.68 14.61
N LEU A 169 5.74 -15.66 13.28
CA LEU A 169 4.99 -16.65 12.50
C LEU A 169 5.66 -18.04 12.49
N GLU A 170 6.98 -18.13 12.64
CA GLU A 170 7.68 -19.42 12.71
C GLU A 170 7.31 -20.15 13.99
N LYS A 171 7.37 -19.47 15.13
CA LYS A 171 6.91 -19.99 16.40
C LYS A 171 5.41 -20.32 16.42
N ALA A 172 4.59 -19.47 15.78
CA ALA A 172 3.16 -19.75 15.65
C ALA A 172 2.92 -21.04 14.87
N GLU A 173 3.69 -21.31 13.80
CA GLU A 173 3.60 -22.53 13.03
C GLU A 173 3.99 -23.76 13.85
N GLU A 174 5.10 -23.70 14.61
CA GLU A 174 5.51 -24.80 15.51
C GLU A 174 4.39 -25.13 16.50
N ILE A 175 3.72 -24.12 17.06
CA ILE A 175 2.60 -24.31 17.97
C ILE A 175 1.41 -24.97 17.25
N LEU A 176 1.02 -24.46 16.06
CA LEU A 176 -0.06 -25.03 15.25
C LEU A 176 0.21 -26.49 14.89
N GLN A 177 1.43 -26.80 14.47
CA GLN A 177 1.85 -28.17 14.13
C GLN A 177 1.86 -29.10 15.35
N LYS A 178 2.48 -28.68 16.44
CA LYS A 178 2.58 -29.45 17.68
C LYS A 178 1.21 -29.84 18.23
N HIS A 179 0.27 -28.89 18.22
CA HIS A 179 -1.07 -29.09 18.76
C HIS A 179 -2.10 -29.54 17.72
N LYS A 180 -1.71 -29.67 16.44
CA LYS A 180 -2.55 -30.09 15.31
C LYS A 180 -3.80 -29.22 15.18
N ILE A 181 -3.64 -27.92 15.35
CA ILE A 181 -4.70 -26.90 15.24
C ILE A 181 -4.46 -26.01 14.02
N GLU A 182 -5.52 -25.40 13.49
CA GLU A 182 -5.46 -24.52 12.32
C GLU A 182 -5.56 -23.04 12.68
N LYS A 183 -5.87 -22.74 13.95
CA LYS A 183 -6.12 -21.38 14.45
C LYS A 183 -5.48 -21.23 15.80
N LEU A 184 -4.72 -20.15 15.95
CA LEU A 184 -3.98 -19.82 17.17
C LEU A 184 -4.43 -18.41 17.63
N PRO A 185 -5.29 -18.29 18.64
CA PRO A 185 -5.63 -17.01 19.23
C PRO A 185 -4.39 -16.35 19.85
N VAL A 186 -4.28 -15.05 19.64
CA VAL A 186 -3.26 -14.21 20.26
C VAL A 186 -3.93 -13.39 21.36
N VAL A 187 -3.40 -13.47 22.58
CA VAL A 187 -3.98 -12.82 23.75
C VAL A 187 -2.94 -11.96 24.46
N ASP A 188 -3.41 -10.95 25.18
CA ASP A 188 -2.57 -10.15 26.08
C ASP A 188 -2.38 -10.82 27.46
N VAL A 189 -1.68 -10.12 28.35
CA VAL A 189 -1.40 -10.59 29.73
C VAL A 189 -2.68 -10.74 30.59
N GLU A 190 -3.77 -10.11 30.19
CA GLU A 190 -5.08 -10.20 30.84
C GLU A 190 -6.00 -11.24 30.17
N ASN A 191 -5.46 -12.07 29.25
CA ASN A 191 -6.19 -13.04 28.42
C ASN A 191 -7.25 -12.41 27.49
N LYS A 192 -7.11 -11.13 27.17
CA LYS A 192 -7.97 -10.50 26.15
C LYS A 192 -7.48 -10.87 24.77
N LEU A 193 -8.42 -11.17 23.89
CA LEU A 193 -8.12 -11.47 22.50
C LEU A 193 -7.63 -10.21 21.76
N ILE A 194 -6.39 -10.26 21.24
CA ILE A 194 -5.77 -9.19 20.47
C ILE A 194 -5.55 -9.57 19.00
N GLY A 195 -5.67 -10.86 18.68
CA GLY A 195 -5.51 -11.32 17.29
C GLY A 195 -5.80 -12.81 17.11
N LEU A 196 -5.71 -13.24 15.85
CA LEU A 196 -5.86 -14.64 15.45
C LEU A 196 -4.86 -14.94 14.33
N ILE A 197 -4.05 -15.96 14.50
CA ILE A 197 -3.17 -16.51 13.44
C ILE A 197 -3.82 -17.78 12.90
N THR A 198 -3.84 -17.93 11.57
CA THR A 198 -4.35 -19.16 10.96
C THR A 198 -3.26 -19.86 10.13
N PHE A 199 -3.39 -21.19 9.99
CA PHE A 199 -2.49 -21.97 9.13
C PHE A 199 -2.46 -21.43 7.67
N LYS A 200 -3.62 -20.96 7.17
CA LYS A 200 -3.70 -20.38 5.83
C LYS A 200 -2.85 -19.14 5.66
N ASP A 201 -2.74 -18.29 6.69
CA ASP A 201 -1.95 -17.08 6.66
C ASP A 201 -0.45 -17.38 6.61
N ILE A 202 -0.01 -18.41 7.36
CA ILE A 202 1.38 -18.90 7.33
C ILE A 202 1.72 -19.47 5.94
N VAL A 203 0.85 -20.30 5.37
CA VAL A 203 1.07 -20.87 4.02
C VAL A 203 1.20 -19.75 2.97
N LYS A 204 0.30 -18.74 3.01
CA LYS A 204 0.37 -17.58 2.10
C LYS A 204 1.69 -16.82 2.23
N SER A 205 2.21 -16.65 3.44
CA SER A 205 3.48 -15.95 3.66
C SER A 205 4.67 -16.64 3.00
N ARG A 206 4.65 -17.98 2.91
CA ARG A 206 5.69 -18.78 2.24
C ARG A 206 5.61 -18.75 0.72
N ILE A 207 4.38 -18.68 0.16
CA ILE A 207 4.19 -18.63 -1.30
C ILE A 207 4.73 -17.33 -1.87
N ARG A 208 4.71 -16.23 -1.09
CA ARG A 208 5.15 -14.90 -1.50
C ARG A 208 6.16 -14.29 -0.53
N PRO A 209 7.41 -14.83 -0.51
CA PRO A 209 8.43 -14.42 0.46
C PRO A 209 8.90 -12.97 0.24
N ASN A 210 8.76 -12.44 -0.99
CA ASN A 210 9.15 -11.09 -1.34
C ASN A 210 8.02 -10.05 -1.17
N ALA A 211 6.83 -10.46 -0.72
CA ALA A 211 5.73 -9.53 -0.56
C ALA A 211 6.08 -8.38 0.39
N CYS A 212 5.68 -7.16 0.02
CA CYS A 212 5.87 -5.96 0.82
C CYS A 212 4.88 -5.95 1.98
N LYS A 213 5.34 -6.31 3.19
CA LYS A 213 4.52 -6.50 4.38
C LYS A 213 4.96 -5.59 5.52
N ASP A 214 4.01 -5.27 6.40
CA ASP A 214 4.27 -4.63 7.68
C ASP A 214 4.68 -5.66 8.75
N ASP A 215 4.98 -5.19 9.96
CA ASP A 215 5.44 -6.03 11.08
C ASP A 215 4.39 -7.05 11.56
N PHE A 216 3.14 -6.90 11.15
CA PHE A 216 2.05 -7.85 11.41
C PHE A 216 1.79 -8.80 10.23
N GLY A 217 2.67 -8.81 9.22
CA GLY A 217 2.55 -9.65 8.03
C GLY A 217 1.43 -9.24 7.06
N ARG A 218 0.85 -8.03 7.21
CA ARG A 218 -0.17 -7.50 6.31
C ARG A 218 0.48 -6.78 5.14
N LEU A 219 -0.10 -6.88 3.96
CA LEU A 219 0.40 -6.15 2.79
C LEU A 219 0.43 -4.63 3.05
N ARG A 220 1.51 -3.98 2.63
CA ARG A 220 1.63 -2.52 2.71
C ARG A 220 0.87 -1.86 1.56
N VAL A 221 0.28 -0.70 1.86
CA VAL A 221 -0.48 0.11 0.91
C VAL A 221 -0.30 1.59 1.20
N ALA A 222 -0.17 2.38 0.14
CA ALA A 222 -0.19 3.84 0.23
C ALA A 222 -1.51 4.39 -0.34
N ALA A 223 -1.87 5.60 0.05
CA ALA A 223 -3.06 6.28 -0.46
C ALA A 223 -2.80 7.76 -0.74
N ALA A 224 -3.30 8.24 -1.87
CA ALA A 224 -3.19 9.63 -2.27
C ALA A 224 -4.22 10.52 -1.57
N VAL A 225 -3.81 11.72 -1.19
CA VAL A 225 -4.64 12.80 -0.69
C VAL A 225 -4.35 14.09 -1.44
N GLY A 226 -5.31 14.99 -1.50
CA GLY A 226 -5.13 16.32 -2.09
C GLY A 226 -4.78 17.39 -1.05
N VAL A 227 -4.87 18.66 -1.48
CA VAL A 227 -4.83 19.84 -0.62
C VAL A 227 -6.18 20.54 -0.79
N THR A 228 -7.20 19.99 -0.15
CA THR A 228 -8.61 20.37 -0.22
C THR A 228 -9.17 20.55 1.19
N ALA A 229 -10.41 21.00 1.33
CA ALA A 229 -11.03 21.21 2.64
C ALA A 229 -11.13 19.91 3.47
N ASP A 230 -11.34 18.76 2.82
CA ASP A 230 -11.48 17.43 3.42
C ASP A 230 -10.14 16.68 3.66
N THR A 231 -9.00 17.32 3.40
CA THR A 231 -7.67 16.67 3.44
C THR A 231 -7.43 15.93 4.75
N PHE A 232 -7.66 16.57 5.88
CA PHE A 232 -7.38 15.96 7.19
C PHE A 232 -8.41 14.91 7.60
N ASP A 233 -9.68 15.08 7.25
CA ASP A 233 -10.72 14.08 7.49
C ASP A 233 -10.40 12.79 6.70
N ARG A 234 -9.95 12.94 5.46
CA ARG A 234 -9.49 11.85 4.62
C ARG A 234 -8.25 11.17 5.19
N MET A 235 -7.24 11.94 5.58
CA MET A 235 -6.03 11.40 6.21
C MET A 235 -6.36 10.62 7.48
N ASP A 236 -7.22 11.14 8.35
CA ASP A 236 -7.63 10.46 9.59
C ASP A 236 -8.32 9.12 9.32
N ALA A 237 -9.25 9.09 8.36
CA ALA A 237 -9.94 7.87 7.96
C ALA A 237 -8.97 6.82 7.39
N LEU A 238 -7.98 7.24 6.59
CA LEU A 238 -6.97 6.37 6.01
C LEU A 238 -6.02 5.81 7.09
N VAL A 239 -5.58 6.66 8.02
CA VAL A 239 -4.74 6.24 9.16
C VAL A 239 -5.50 5.27 10.06
N ALA A 240 -6.78 5.54 10.34
CA ALA A 240 -7.65 4.61 11.08
C ALA A 240 -7.87 3.27 10.35
N ALA A 241 -7.83 3.28 9.01
CA ALA A 241 -7.88 2.06 8.19
C ALA A 241 -6.55 1.29 8.13
N GLY A 242 -5.44 1.85 8.66
CA GLY A 242 -4.13 1.22 8.74
C GLY A 242 -3.26 1.44 7.49
N VAL A 243 -3.40 2.57 6.77
CA VAL A 243 -2.53 2.92 5.65
C VAL A 243 -1.07 3.07 6.12
N ASP A 244 -0.12 2.60 5.32
CA ASP A 244 1.31 2.65 5.66
C ASP A 244 1.97 3.97 5.23
N ALA A 245 1.48 4.59 4.15
CA ALA A 245 1.94 5.90 3.71
C ALA A 245 0.80 6.74 3.11
N LEU A 246 0.83 8.04 3.39
CA LEU A 246 -0.03 9.04 2.77
C LEU A 246 0.78 9.82 1.73
N ILE A 247 0.26 9.94 0.52
CA ILE A 247 0.90 10.72 -0.53
C ILE A 247 0.12 12.01 -0.73
N ILE A 248 0.72 13.15 -0.36
CA ILE A 248 0.19 14.47 -0.73
C ILE A 248 0.47 14.68 -2.21
N ASP A 249 -0.51 14.32 -3.04
CA ASP A 249 -0.39 14.22 -4.49
C ASP A 249 -1.05 15.41 -5.19
N THR A 250 -0.20 16.29 -5.74
CA THR A 250 -0.60 17.54 -6.39
C THR A 250 0.16 17.75 -7.70
N ALA A 251 -0.41 18.55 -8.60
CA ALA A 251 0.26 18.93 -9.85
C ALA A 251 1.54 19.77 -9.60
N HIS A 252 1.65 20.42 -8.45
CA HIS A 252 2.79 21.24 -8.06
C HIS A 252 3.06 21.13 -6.55
N GLY A 253 3.97 20.24 -6.17
CA GLY A 253 4.31 19.95 -4.76
C GLY A 253 5.06 21.08 -4.07
N HIS A 254 5.74 21.95 -4.82
CA HIS A 254 6.48 23.09 -4.26
C HIS A 254 5.57 24.32 -4.11
N SER A 255 4.50 24.20 -3.33
CA SER A 255 3.59 25.30 -3.04
C SER A 255 3.41 25.51 -1.54
N ALA A 256 3.09 26.73 -1.12
CA ALA A 256 2.90 27.06 0.30
C ALA A 256 1.78 26.20 0.94
N GLY A 257 0.72 25.89 0.18
CA GLY A 257 -0.38 25.04 0.64
C GLY A 257 0.07 23.62 0.96
N VAL A 258 0.85 23.01 0.07
CA VAL A 258 1.40 21.66 0.24
C VAL A 258 2.36 21.60 1.44
N ILE A 259 3.28 22.56 1.55
CA ILE A 259 4.25 22.64 2.67
C ILE A 259 3.51 22.80 4.01
N ARG A 260 2.45 23.60 4.06
CA ARG A 260 1.63 23.77 5.27
C ARG A 260 0.92 22.47 5.65
N VAL A 261 0.27 21.79 4.69
CA VAL A 261 -0.39 20.51 4.95
C VAL A 261 0.62 19.46 5.41
N LEU A 262 1.80 19.38 4.80
CA LEU A 262 2.85 18.44 5.23
C LEU A 262 3.27 18.70 6.68
N LYS A 263 3.60 19.96 7.03
CA LYS A 263 4.00 20.31 8.40
C LYS A 263 2.92 19.99 9.44
N GLU A 264 1.67 20.27 9.11
CA GLU A 264 0.53 19.95 9.99
C GLU A 264 0.32 18.44 10.13
N ALA A 265 0.37 17.69 9.02
CA ALA A 265 0.26 16.24 9.03
C ALA A 265 1.39 15.58 9.85
N LYS A 266 2.65 16.07 9.74
CA LYS A 266 3.76 15.59 10.57
C LYS A 266 3.51 15.78 12.07
N LYS A 267 2.87 16.87 12.47
CA LYS A 267 2.50 17.10 13.88
C LYS A 267 1.36 16.17 14.29
N ARG A 268 0.31 16.08 13.45
CA ARG A 268 -0.91 15.33 13.75
C ARG A 268 -0.66 13.82 13.90
N TYR A 269 0.21 13.27 13.06
CA TYR A 269 0.52 11.83 13.04
C TYR A 269 1.85 11.47 13.72
N LYS A 270 2.39 12.38 14.52
CA LYS A 270 3.61 12.10 15.30
C LYS A 270 3.44 10.83 16.15
N GLY A 271 4.34 9.86 15.98
CA GLY A 271 4.29 8.57 16.69
C GLY A 271 3.30 7.54 16.11
N LYS A 272 2.63 7.86 14.99
CA LYS A 272 1.86 6.87 14.21
C LYS A 272 2.77 6.21 13.16
N PRO A 273 2.58 4.92 12.86
CA PRO A 273 3.37 4.20 11.86
C PRO A 273 2.88 4.52 10.42
N VAL A 274 2.94 5.79 10.03
CA VAL A 274 2.54 6.27 8.71
C VAL A 274 3.57 7.27 8.18
N ASP A 275 4.05 7.01 6.97
CA ASP A 275 4.98 7.90 6.27
C ASP A 275 4.25 8.93 5.41
N LEU A 276 4.84 10.11 5.25
CA LEU A 276 4.32 11.20 4.42
C LEU A 276 5.19 11.40 3.19
N VAL A 277 4.68 11.04 2.03
CA VAL A 277 5.28 11.23 0.71
C VAL A 277 4.68 12.47 0.06
N VAL A 278 5.49 13.28 -0.62
CA VAL A 278 4.99 14.53 -1.21
C VAL A 278 5.44 14.68 -2.65
N GLY A 279 4.54 15.10 -3.52
CA GLY A 279 4.79 15.39 -4.93
C GLY A 279 3.64 16.12 -5.62
N ASN A 280 3.82 16.45 -6.94
CA ASN A 280 5.03 16.19 -7.72
C ASN A 280 5.95 17.40 -7.73
N ILE A 281 7.23 17.14 -7.76
CA ILE A 281 8.28 18.15 -7.89
C ILE A 281 9.22 17.81 -9.06
N ALA A 282 10.11 18.74 -9.41
CA ALA A 282 11.11 18.49 -10.45
C ALA A 282 12.41 19.27 -10.24
N THR A 283 12.62 19.89 -9.07
CA THR A 283 13.79 20.78 -8.83
C THR A 283 14.45 20.50 -7.48
N ALA A 284 15.75 20.73 -7.41
CA ALA A 284 16.54 20.65 -6.19
C ALA A 284 16.01 21.55 -5.06
N SER A 285 15.54 22.76 -5.39
CA SER A 285 14.98 23.68 -4.39
C SER A 285 13.69 23.16 -3.76
N ALA A 286 12.82 22.55 -4.57
CA ALA A 286 11.60 21.91 -4.08
C ALA A 286 11.92 20.73 -3.16
N ALA A 287 12.89 19.90 -3.55
CA ALA A 287 13.35 18.75 -2.76
C ALA A 287 13.83 19.17 -1.37
N ARG A 288 14.71 20.19 -1.29
CA ARG A 288 15.18 20.73 -0.01
C ARG A 288 14.05 21.28 0.85
N ALA A 289 13.14 22.07 0.27
CA ALA A 289 12.02 22.65 1.00
C ALA A 289 11.07 21.57 1.60
N LEU A 290 10.82 20.47 0.86
CA LEU A 290 10.01 19.37 1.34
C LEU A 290 10.74 18.53 2.40
N HIS A 291 12.04 18.29 2.24
CA HIS A 291 12.87 17.65 3.26
C HIS A 291 12.84 18.43 4.59
N GLU A 292 13.08 19.75 4.54
CA GLU A 292 13.03 20.64 5.71
C GLU A 292 11.63 20.66 6.37
N ALA A 293 10.58 20.49 5.56
CA ALA A 293 9.21 20.39 6.06
C ALA A 293 8.87 19.02 6.66
N GLY A 294 9.76 18.02 6.53
CA GLY A 294 9.67 16.70 7.16
C GLY A 294 9.10 15.61 6.26
N ALA A 295 9.20 15.71 4.93
CA ALA A 295 8.80 14.63 4.03
C ALA A 295 9.63 13.35 4.27
N ASP A 296 8.96 12.19 4.23
CA ASP A 296 9.60 10.88 4.35
C ASP A 296 10.01 10.29 2.99
N ALA A 297 9.47 10.82 1.89
CA ALA A 297 9.93 10.64 0.51
C ALA A 297 9.40 11.77 -0.37
N VAL A 298 10.03 11.97 -1.53
CA VAL A 298 9.55 12.91 -2.54
C VAL A 298 9.26 12.21 -3.85
N LYS A 299 8.20 12.66 -4.55
CA LYS A 299 7.77 12.12 -5.83
C LYS A 299 8.07 13.12 -6.94
N VAL A 300 8.84 12.68 -7.95
CA VAL A 300 9.45 13.52 -8.99
C VAL A 300 8.83 13.24 -10.34
N GLY A 301 8.27 14.28 -10.97
CA GLY A 301 7.72 14.18 -12.32
C GLY A 301 6.71 15.29 -12.61
N ILE A 302 7.10 16.28 -13.40
CA ILE A 302 6.20 17.33 -13.89
C ILE A 302 6.07 17.19 -15.40
N GLY A 303 4.96 16.62 -15.82
CA GLY A 303 4.58 16.46 -17.23
C GLY A 303 5.16 15.26 -18.00
N PRO A 304 5.86 14.24 -17.41
CA PRO A 304 6.42 13.16 -18.19
C PRO A 304 5.43 12.03 -18.54
N GLY A 305 4.26 11.99 -17.90
CA GLY A 305 3.26 10.94 -18.15
C GLY A 305 2.74 10.94 -19.58
N SER A 306 2.45 9.76 -20.14
CA SER A 306 1.99 9.61 -21.52
C SER A 306 0.66 10.30 -21.83
N ILE A 307 -0.20 10.46 -20.82
CA ILE A 307 -1.50 11.13 -20.93
C ILE A 307 -1.49 12.53 -20.27
N CYS A 308 -0.31 13.01 -19.82
CA CYS A 308 -0.20 14.31 -19.18
C CYS A 308 -0.18 15.44 -20.23
N THR A 309 -1.11 16.38 -20.09
CA THR A 309 -1.24 17.53 -20.97
C THR A 309 -0.55 18.80 -20.43
N THR A 310 0.04 18.75 -19.25
CA THR A 310 0.66 19.93 -18.60
C THR A 310 1.71 20.61 -19.48
N ARG A 311 2.57 19.84 -20.16
CA ARG A 311 3.59 20.39 -21.07
C ARG A 311 2.97 21.09 -22.27
N ILE A 312 1.85 20.56 -22.78
CA ILE A 312 1.18 21.08 -23.99
C ILE A 312 0.33 22.30 -23.64
N ILE A 313 -0.45 22.23 -22.56
CA ILE A 313 -1.43 23.26 -22.22
C ILE A 313 -0.80 24.40 -21.40
N ALA A 314 0.02 24.05 -20.40
CA ALA A 314 0.62 25.04 -19.48
C ALA A 314 2.06 25.42 -19.88
N GLY A 315 2.70 24.69 -20.80
CA GLY A 315 4.11 24.90 -21.15
C GLY A 315 5.09 24.60 -19.99
N VAL A 316 4.63 23.84 -18.98
CA VAL A 316 5.40 23.56 -17.75
C VAL A 316 5.82 22.10 -17.72
N GLY A 317 7.08 21.85 -17.39
CA GLY A 317 7.63 20.51 -17.24
C GLY A 317 9.14 20.52 -17.17
N VAL A 318 9.71 19.40 -16.76
CA VAL A 318 11.16 19.17 -16.75
C VAL A 318 11.42 17.80 -17.36
N PRO A 319 12.46 17.63 -18.19
CA PRO A 319 12.89 16.32 -18.68
C PRO A 319 13.17 15.37 -17.53
N GLN A 320 12.56 14.17 -17.54
CA GLN A 320 12.38 13.34 -16.35
C GLN A 320 13.69 12.85 -15.75
N LEU A 321 14.66 12.45 -16.59
CA LEU A 321 15.96 11.97 -16.11
C LEU A 321 16.70 13.07 -15.37
N SER A 322 16.77 14.27 -15.95
CA SER A 322 17.39 15.44 -15.33
C SER A 322 16.69 15.84 -14.03
N ALA A 323 15.35 15.76 -13.98
CA ALA A 323 14.61 16.06 -12.77
C ALA A 323 14.94 15.07 -11.62
N ILE A 324 15.06 13.78 -11.94
CA ILE A 324 15.45 12.76 -10.96
C ILE A 324 16.88 13.04 -10.45
N MET A 325 17.84 13.28 -11.34
CA MET A 325 19.23 13.55 -10.98
C MET A 325 19.36 14.80 -10.08
N ASP A 326 18.71 15.90 -10.45
CA ASP A 326 18.76 17.15 -9.66
C ASP A 326 18.17 16.99 -8.26
N VAL A 327 17.08 16.21 -8.15
CA VAL A 327 16.42 15.97 -6.85
C VAL A 327 17.21 14.97 -6.01
N ALA A 328 17.76 13.92 -6.63
CA ALA A 328 18.57 12.92 -5.93
C ALA A 328 19.86 13.53 -5.37
N GLU A 329 20.57 14.33 -6.15
CA GLU A 329 21.73 15.10 -5.71
C GLU A 329 21.39 16.04 -4.53
N ALA A 330 20.26 16.73 -4.62
CA ALA A 330 19.84 17.67 -3.57
C ALA A 330 19.47 17.00 -2.25
N LEU A 331 19.13 15.69 -2.27
CA LEU A 331 18.74 14.89 -1.11
C LEU A 331 19.82 13.89 -0.67
N GLU A 332 20.99 13.93 -1.30
CA GLU A 332 22.10 13.06 -0.92
C GLU A 332 22.44 13.21 0.58
N GLY A 333 22.65 12.08 1.25
CA GLY A 333 22.93 12.04 2.70
C GLY A 333 21.76 12.34 3.63
N THR A 334 20.58 12.75 3.12
CA THR A 334 19.41 13.08 3.97
C THR A 334 18.61 11.86 4.39
N GLY A 335 18.78 10.73 3.69
CA GLY A 335 17.99 9.51 3.86
C GLY A 335 16.53 9.65 3.40
N VAL A 336 16.18 10.66 2.59
CA VAL A 336 14.86 10.82 1.96
C VAL A 336 14.88 10.17 0.59
N PRO A 337 14.11 9.08 0.35
CA PRO A 337 14.04 8.42 -0.94
C PRO A 337 13.37 9.28 -2.02
N VAL A 338 13.77 9.04 -3.26
CA VAL A 338 13.22 9.68 -4.46
C VAL A 338 12.39 8.66 -5.25
N ILE A 339 11.14 8.99 -5.54
CA ILE A 339 10.24 8.19 -6.38
C ILE A 339 10.16 8.85 -7.76
N GLY A 340 10.66 8.19 -8.80
CA GLY A 340 10.54 8.68 -10.17
C GLY A 340 9.16 8.38 -10.74
N ASP A 341 8.33 9.41 -10.97
CA ASP A 341 6.93 9.27 -11.39
C ASP A 341 6.71 9.73 -12.83
N GLY A 342 6.33 8.79 -13.70
CA GLY A 342 5.99 9.04 -15.09
C GLY A 342 7.17 8.92 -16.07
N GLY A 343 6.82 8.79 -17.35
CA GLY A 343 7.78 8.59 -18.45
C GLY A 343 8.30 7.16 -18.60
N ILE A 344 7.89 6.23 -17.75
CA ILE A 344 8.29 4.82 -17.79
C ILE A 344 7.42 4.07 -18.80
N ARG A 345 8.03 3.58 -19.87
CA ARG A 345 7.39 2.81 -20.94
C ARG A 345 7.95 1.39 -21.06
N PHE A 346 9.21 1.21 -20.72
CA PHE A 346 9.94 -0.04 -20.81
C PHE A 346 10.69 -0.35 -19.52
N SER A 347 11.04 -1.61 -19.30
CA SER A 347 11.87 -2.02 -18.15
C SER A 347 13.23 -1.31 -18.10
N GLY A 348 13.80 -0.98 -19.26
CA GLY A 348 15.03 -0.20 -19.36
C GLY A 348 14.90 1.21 -18.77
N ASP A 349 13.72 1.83 -18.84
CA ASP A 349 13.49 3.16 -18.23
C ASP A 349 13.52 3.09 -16.70
N VAL A 350 13.04 1.98 -16.13
CA VAL A 350 13.16 1.71 -14.68
C VAL A 350 14.62 1.71 -14.28
N VAL A 351 15.47 0.98 -14.99
CA VAL A 351 16.90 0.88 -14.66
C VAL A 351 17.60 2.23 -14.82
N LYS A 352 17.26 3.01 -15.86
CA LYS A 352 17.79 4.37 -16.05
C LYS A 352 17.36 5.32 -14.91
N ALA A 353 16.11 5.25 -14.47
CA ALA A 353 15.63 6.05 -13.34
C ALA A 353 16.36 5.72 -12.03
N LEU A 354 16.59 4.43 -11.75
CA LEU A 354 17.35 3.97 -10.59
C LEU A 354 18.81 4.42 -10.67
N ALA A 355 19.45 4.29 -11.84
CA ALA A 355 20.81 4.76 -12.07
C ALA A 355 20.96 6.29 -11.92
N ALA A 356 19.89 7.04 -12.20
CA ALA A 356 19.82 8.48 -12.01
C ALA A 356 19.58 8.91 -10.54
N GLY A 357 19.42 7.96 -9.61
CA GLY A 357 19.26 8.22 -8.19
C GLY A 357 17.83 8.08 -7.65
N ALA A 358 16.86 7.62 -8.46
CA ALA A 358 15.57 7.22 -7.91
C ALA A 358 15.72 5.95 -7.05
N SER A 359 15.03 5.91 -5.93
CA SER A 359 14.95 4.70 -5.09
C SER A 359 13.90 3.73 -5.63
N SER A 360 12.81 4.26 -6.18
CA SER A 360 11.74 3.49 -6.80
C SER A 360 11.10 4.27 -7.94
N VAL A 361 10.29 3.59 -8.76
CA VAL A 361 9.60 4.22 -9.88
C VAL A 361 8.10 4.00 -9.79
N MET A 362 7.34 5.06 -10.05
CA MET A 362 5.89 4.99 -10.15
C MET A 362 5.48 4.89 -11.63
N ALA A 363 4.66 3.91 -11.95
CA ALA A 363 4.16 3.68 -13.28
C ALA A 363 2.62 3.66 -13.31
N GLY A 364 2.02 4.33 -14.31
CA GLY A 364 0.59 4.31 -14.58
C GLY A 364 0.28 3.47 -15.82
N SER A 365 0.79 3.87 -16.98
CA SER A 365 0.47 3.25 -18.27
C SER A 365 0.84 1.76 -18.35
N LEU A 366 1.91 1.32 -17.69
CA LEU A 366 2.31 -0.09 -17.66
C LEU A 366 1.28 -0.98 -16.93
N PHE A 367 0.51 -0.41 -16.01
CA PHE A 367 -0.47 -1.14 -15.21
C PHE A 367 -1.93 -0.87 -15.60
N ALA A 368 -2.19 0.13 -16.45
CA ALA A 368 -3.57 0.52 -16.81
C ALA A 368 -4.35 -0.59 -17.56
N GLY A 369 -3.67 -1.53 -18.20
CA GLY A 369 -4.28 -2.60 -18.99
C GLY A 369 -4.27 -3.98 -18.34
N VAL A 370 -3.73 -4.14 -17.12
CA VAL A 370 -3.69 -5.44 -16.42
C VAL A 370 -5.07 -5.82 -15.88
N ASP A 371 -5.28 -7.09 -15.60
CA ASP A 371 -6.58 -7.59 -15.16
C ASP A 371 -7.00 -6.99 -13.80
N GLU A 372 -6.05 -6.73 -12.91
CA GLU A 372 -6.24 -6.17 -11.58
C GLU A 372 -6.49 -4.65 -11.56
N SER A 373 -6.26 -3.93 -12.67
CA SER A 373 -6.58 -2.50 -12.75
C SER A 373 -8.09 -2.29 -12.86
N PRO A 374 -8.64 -1.17 -12.32
CA PRO A 374 -10.06 -0.88 -12.43
C PRO A 374 -10.50 -0.60 -13.87
N GLY A 375 -11.81 -0.72 -14.12
CA GLY A 375 -12.44 -0.47 -15.40
C GLY A 375 -12.82 -1.72 -16.18
N GLU A 376 -13.81 -1.57 -17.05
CA GLU A 376 -14.31 -2.64 -17.89
C GLU A 376 -13.35 -2.96 -19.04
N GLN A 377 -13.24 -4.23 -19.38
CA GLN A 377 -12.52 -4.66 -20.56
C GLN A 377 -13.36 -4.43 -21.83
N ILE A 378 -12.83 -3.71 -22.77
CA ILE A 378 -13.43 -3.45 -24.07
C ILE A 378 -12.73 -4.32 -25.10
N ILE A 379 -13.49 -5.10 -25.88
CA ILE A 379 -12.95 -5.85 -27.01
C ILE A 379 -13.13 -5.00 -28.27
N TYR A 380 -12.00 -4.62 -28.88
CA TYR A 380 -11.98 -3.90 -30.14
C TYR A 380 -11.01 -4.59 -31.12
N GLU A 381 -11.46 -4.91 -32.30
CA GLU A 381 -10.68 -5.63 -33.32
C GLU A 381 -9.99 -6.89 -32.79
N GLY A 382 -10.66 -7.67 -31.95
CA GLY A 382 -10.14 -8.91 -31.37
C GLY A 382 -9.08 -8.71 -30.26
N ARG A 383 -8.81 -7.49 -29.86
CA ARG A 383 -7.88 -7.15 -28.76
C ARG A 383 -8.64 -6.62 -27.57
N ARG A 384 -8.08 -6.84 -26.38
CA ARG A 384 -8.61 -6.32 -25.11
C ARG A 384 -7.99 -4.97 -24.80
N PHE A 385 -8.83 -4.01 -24.41
CA PHE A 385 -8.43 -2.68 -24.00
C PHE A 385 -9.10 -2.33 -22.67
N LYS A 386 -8.47 -1.45 -21.88
CA LYS A 386 -9.09 -0.74 -20.78
C LYS A 386 -8.96 0.75 -20.99
N SER A 387 -9.92 1.54 -20.49
CA SER A 387 -9.82 3.00 -20.53
C SER A 387 -8.67 3.48 -19.63
N TYR A 388 -7.85 4.37 -20.15
CA TYR A 388 -6.76 5.00 -19.41
C TYR A 388 -6.83 6.51 -19.54
N ARG A 389 -6.86 7.23 -18.40
CA ARG A 389 -6.97 8.70 -18.39
C ARG A 389 -6.15 9.32 -17.28
N GLY A 390 -5.78 10.61 -17.48
CA GLY A 390 -5.11 11.41 -16.44
C GLY A 390 -6.09 11.90 -15.38
N MET A 391 -5.61 12.03 -14.15
CA MET A 391 -6.39 12.57 -13.02
C MET A 391 -6.81 14.05 -13.21
N GLY A 392 -6.13 14.79 -14.09
CA GLY A 392 -6.48 16.14 -14.51
C GLY A 392 -7.43 16.22 -15.71
N SER A 393 -7.93 15.09 -16.23
CA SER A 393 -8.93 15.11 -17.32
C SER A 393 -10.28 15.60 -16.82
N ILE A 394 -11.09 16.19 -17.72
CA ILE A 394 -12.44 16.70 -17.40
C ILE A 394 -13.30 15.56 -16.80
N GLU A 395 -13.22 14.36 -17.37
CA GLU A 395 -13.99 13.21 -16.90
C GLU A 395 -13.56 12.73 -15.51
N ALA A 396 -12.27 12.78 -15.19
CA ALA A 396 -11.78 12.44 -13.85
C ALA A 396 -12.23 13.49 -12.83
N MET A 397 -12.16 14.78 -13.17
CA MET A 397 -12.60 15.87 -12.31
C MET A 397 -14.11 15.89 -12.06
N GLN A 398 -14.93 15.43 -13.02
CA GLN A 398 -16.40 15.33 -12.85
C GLN A 398 -16.82 14.21 -11.88
N LYS A 399 -16.02 13.15 -11.73
CA LYS A 399 -16.27 12.05 -10.78
C LYS A 399 -15.69 12.31 -9.39
N GLY A 400 -14.70 13.20 -9.28
CA GLY A 400 -14.03 13.51 -8.02
C GLY A 400 -14.81 14.52 -7.18
N SER A 401 -14.61 14.51 -5.87
CA SER A 401 -15.05 15.59 -5.00
C SER A 401 -14.33 16.87 -5.41
N LYS A 402 -15.12 17.90 -5.61
CA LYS A 402 -14.66 19.28 -5.90
C LYS A 402 -13.88 19.85 -4.73
#